data_9c2decb4a75aa14b8116c36b9db49f22
#
_entry.id   9c2decb4a75aa14b8116c36b9db49f22
#
_cell.length_a   1.000
_cell.length_b   1.000
_cell.length_c   1.000
_cell.angle_alpha   90.00
_cell.angle_beta   90.00
_cell.angle_gamma   90.00
#
_symmetry.space_group_name_H-M   'P 1'
#
loop_
_entity.id
_entity.type
_entity.pdbx_description
1 polymer ?
#
loop_
_entity_poly.entity_id
_entity_poly.type
_entity_poly.pdbx_seq_one_letter_code
_entity_poly.pdbx_strand_id
1 'polypeptide(L)'
;LVTSPNPLTIQEALFFYRALADDGIKTAAVVVNRVQRDPRRQGGPDNIPALREALALAQIKDDAGLAERLCQTLSEQSTLADLDRREVERLQRSLAGVPLCQVPRLRKDVHDLAGLWQIDGFLGSGGE
;
A
#
# COMPACT_ATOMS: atom_id res chain seq x y z
N LEU A 1 -9.09 14.45 -3.08
CA LEU A 1 -9.65 13.66 -1.98
C LEU A 1 -8.59 12.69 -1.48
N VAL A 2 -8.42 12.53 -0.16
CA VAL A 2 -7.45 11.60 0.43
C VAL A 2 -8.18 10.58 1.30
N THR A 3 -7.81 9.30 1.19
CA THR A 3 -8.38 8.21 1.98
C THR A 3 -7.29 7.17 2.34
N SER A 4 -7.65 6.10 3.02
CA SER A 4 -6.80 4.93 3.29
C SER A 4 -7.51 3.65 2.84
N PRO A 5 -6.80 2.52 2.64
CA PRO A 5 -7.38 1.29 2.10
C PRO A 5 -8.18 0.49 3.16
N ASN A 6 -8.90 1.17 4.03
CA ASN A 6 -9.78 0.56 5.03
C ASN A 6 -11.24 0.60 4.51
N PRO A 7 -12.04 -0.48 4.65
CA PRO A 7 -13.41 -0.52 4.14
C PRO A 7 -14.27 0.66 4.57
N LEU A 8 -14.15 1.09 5.83
CA LEU A 8 -14.93 2.21 6.37
C LEU A 8 -14.49 3.54 5.74
N THR A 9 -13.19 3.83 5.70
CA THR A 9 -12.68 5.08 5.12
C THR A 9 -12.92 5.17 3.61
N ILE A 10 -12.90 4.04 2.89
CA ILE A 10 -13.31 3.95 1.48
C ILE A 10 -14.80 4.29 1.32
N GLN A 11 -15.65 3.77 2.19
CA GLN A 11 -17.08 4.08 2.15
C GLN A 11 -17.34 5.57 2.42
N GLU A 12 -16.66 6.16 3.39
CA GLU A 12 -16.74 7.60 3.69
C GLU A 12 -16.23 8.44 2.51
N ALA A 13 -15.11 8.04 1.89
CA ALA A 13 -14.56 8.72 0.72
C ALA A 13 -15.53 8.68 -0.47
N LEU A 14 -16.20 7.55 -0.72
CA LEU A 14 -17.20 7.43 -1.77
C LEU A 14 -18.46 8.26 -1.47
N PHE A 15 -18.89 8.32 -0.22
CA PHE A 15 -19.98 9.19 0.18
C PHE A 15 -19.62 10.66 -0.07
N PHE A 16 -18.42 11.08 0.36
CA PHE A 16 -17.97 12.46 0.19
C PHE A 16 -17.75 12.82 -1.30
N TYR A 17 -17.23 11.89 -2.08
CA TYR A 17 -17.07 12.04 -3.54
C TYR A 17 -18.43 12.36 -4.21
N ARG A 18 -19.48 11.62 -3.83
CA ARG A 18 -20.84 11.85 -4.37
C ARG A 18 -21.41 13.18 -3.93
N ALA A 19 -21.29 13.53 -2.64
CA ALA A 19 -21.76 14.81 -2.12
C ALA A 19 -21.08 15.99 -2.83
N LEU A 20 -19.77 15.94 -3.08
CA LEU A 20 -19.07 16.95 -3.86
C LEU A 20 -19.61 17.06 -5.29
N ALA A 21 -19.87 15.92 -5.94
CA ALA A 21 -20.42 15.90 -7.30
C ALA A 21 -21.83 16.50 -7.36
N ASP A 22 -22.69 16.22 -6.36
CA ASP A 22 -24.04 16.77 -6.25
C ASP A 22 -24.02 18.30 -6.06
N ASP A 23 -23.00 18.83 -5.36
CA ASP A 23 -22.74 20.25 -5.20
C ASP A 23 -22.00 20.89 -6.41
N GLY A 24 -21.76 20.13 -7.48
CA GLY A 24 -21.08 20.60 -8.68
C GLY A 24 -19.56 20.76 -8.54
N ILE A 25 -18.97 20.25 -7.45
CA ILE A 25 -17.53 20.31 -7.19
C ILE A 25 -16.84 19.10 -7.83
N LYS A 26 -15.94 19.35 -8.78
CA LYS A 26 -15.19 18.27 -9.44
C LYS A 26 -14.02 17.81 -8.59
N THR A 27 -13.96 16.49 -8.33
CA THR A 27 -12.80 15.84 -7.75
C THR A 27 -11.71 15.66 -8.80
N ALA A 28 -10.58 16.34 -8.65
CA ALA A 28 -9.47 16.27 -9.61
C ALA A 28 -8.69 14.97 -9.51
N ALA A 29 -8.48 14.46 -8.29
CA ALA A 29 -7.79 13.20 -8.02
C ALA A 29 -8.17 12.61 -6.66
N VAL A 30 -7.93 11.30 -6.51
CA VAL A 30 -8.04 10.60 -5.24
C VAL A 30 -6.69 10.00 -4.87
N VAL A 31 -6.26 10.22 -3.64
CA VAL A 31 -5.04 9.64 -3.08
C VAL A 31 -5.41 8.59 -2.03
N VAL A 32 -4.99 7.35 -2.24
CA VAL A 32 -5.09 6.30 -1.23
C VAL A 32 -3.75 6.19 -0.50
N ASN A 33 -3.73 6.65 0.75
CA ASN A 33 -2.53 6.69 1.57
C ASN A 33 -2.38 5.43 2.43
N ARG A 34 -1.15 5.07 2.78
CA ARG A 34 -0.79 3.93 3.64
C ARG A 34 -1.15 2.56 3.06
N VAL A 35 -1.07 2.40 1.75
CA VAL A 35 -1.29 1.10 1.08
C VAL A 35 -0.18 0.12 1.46
N GLN A 36 -0.54 -1.07 1.90
CA GLN A 36 0.43 -2.13 2.23
C GLN A 36 1.12 -2.63 0.95
N ARG A 37 2.45 -2.75 1.01
CA ARG A 37 3.23 -3.38 -0.06
C ARG A 37 3.23 -4.89 0.13
N ASP A 38 3.00 -5.63 -0.95
CA ASP A 38 3.17 -7.09 -0.95
C ASP A 38 4.66 -7.43 -1.11
N PRO A 39 5.31 -8.03 -0.10
CA PRO A 39 6.72 -8.39 -0.17
C PRO A 39 7.03 -9.35 -1.32
N ARG A 40 6.10 -10.25 -1.65
CA ARG A 40 6.27 -11.25 -2.73
C ARG A 40 6.33 -10.58 -4.11
N ARG A 41 5.59 -9.50 -4.32
CA ARG A 41 5.59 -8.74 -5.58
C ARG A 41 6.86 -7.90 -5.78
N GLN A 42 7.65 -7.73 -4.73
CA GLN A 42 8.92 -7.00 -4.77
C GLN A 42 10.13 -7.94 -4.99
N GLY A 43 9.89 -9.20 -5.36
CA GLY A 43 10.96 -10.18 -5.57
C GLY A 43 11.61 -10.69 -4.30
N GLY A 44 10.95 -10.50 -3.16
CA GLY A 44 11.41 -11.07 -1.89
C GLY A 44 11.23 -12.59 -1.83
N PRO A 45 11.96 -13.27 -0.92
CA PRO A 45 11.81 -14.70 -0.71
C PRO A 45 10.38 -15.02 -0.24
N ASP A 46 9.77 -16.04 -0.83
CA ASP A 46 8.37 -16.41 -0.60
C ASP A 46 8.17 -17.75 0.11
N ASN A 47 9.29 -18.46 0.37
CA ASN A 47 9.28 -19.76 1.03
C ASN A 47 10.46 -19.91 2.00
N ILE A 48 10.38 -20.91 2.89
CA ILE A 48 11.40 -21.15 3.91
C ILE A 48 12.80 -21.43 3.31
N PRO A 49 12.98 -22.27 2.28
CA PRO A 49 14.30 -22.49 1.68
C PRO A 49 14.93 -21.21 1.16
N ALA A 50 14.19 -20.37 0.42
CA ALA A 50 14.68 -19.10 -0.11
C ALA A 50 15.02 -18.11 1.02
N LEU A 51 14.24 -18.10 2.12
CA LEU A 51 14.54 -17.30 3.31
C LEU A 51 15.84 -17.74 4.00
N ARG A 52 16.08 -19.04 4.13
CA ARG A 52 17.33 -19.57 4.69
C ARG A 52 18.54 -19.20 3.83
N GLU A 53 18.41 -19.27 2.51
CA GLU A 53 19.45 -18.82 1.58
C GLU A 53 19.72 -17.30 1.73
N ALA A 54 18.67 -16.48 1.78
CA ALA A 54 18.80 -15.04 1.98
C ALA A 54 19.44 -14.69 3.33
N LEU A 55 19.09 -15.39 4.42
CA LEU A 55 19.72 -15.25 5.73
C LEU A 55 21.21 -15.61 5.68
N ALA A 56 21.56 -16.71 5.01
CA ALA A 56 22.94 -17.14 4.87
C ALA A 56 23.77 -16.12 4.08
N LEU A 57 23.24 -15.59 2.97
CA LEU A 57 23.89 -14.53 2.19
C LEU A 57 24.07 -13.23 3.01
N ALA A 58 23.13 -12.90 3.86
CA ALA A 58 23.21 -11.76 4.77
C ALA A 58 24.08 -12.03 6.02
N GLN A 59 24.68 -13.22 6.15
CA GLN A 59 25.45 -13.66 7.32
C GLN A 59 24.63 -13.64 8.63
N ILE A 60 23.32 -13.84 8.55
CA ILE A 60 22.42 -13.92 9.69
C ILE A 60 22.15 -15.40 10.00
N LYS A 61 22.38 -15.78 11.27
CA LYS A 61 22.09 -17.15 11.70
C LYS A 61 20.58 -17.40 11.75
N ASP A 62 20.15 -18.55 11.23
CA ASP A 62 18.77 -19.04 11.37
C ASP A 62 18.56 -19.67 12.76
N ASP A 63 18.59 -18.83 13.80
CA ASP A 63 18.44 -19.28 15.18
C ASP A 63 16.94 -19.34 15.56
N ALA A 64 16.58 -20.35 16.32
CA ALA A 64 15.23 -20.56 16.88
C ALA A 64 14.08 -20.45 15.85
N GLY A 65 14.30 -20.98 14.64
CA GLY A 65 13.29 -20.97 13.58
C GLY A 65 12.99 -19.57 13.01
N LEU A 66 14.03 -18.75 12.85
CA LEU A 66 13.88 -17.38 12.30
C LEU A 66 13.28 -17.41 10.90
N ALA A 67 13.71 -18.33 10.02
CA ALA A 67 13.17 -18.43 8.67
C ALA A 67 11.67 -18.74 8.66
N GLU A 68 11.20 -19.61 9.56
CA GLU A 68 9.79 -19.96 9.71
C GLU A 68 8.98 -18.76 10.17
N ARG A 69 9.45 -18.02 11.19
CA ARG A 69 8.77 -16.80 11.69
C ARG A 69 8.74 -15.71 10.63
N LEU A 70 9.81 -15.52 9.88
CA LEU A 70 9.85 -14.57 8.76
C LEU A 70 8.87 -14.96 7.67
N CYS A 71 8.81 -16.26 7.31
CA CYS A 71 7.86 -16.75 6.31
C CYS A 71 6.41 -16.49 6.73
N GLN A 72 6.07 -16.72 7.99
CA GLN A 72 4.76 -16.42 8.54
C GLN A 72 4.47 -14.92 8.47
N THR A 73 5.38 -14.06 8.93
CA THR A 73 5.23 -12.60 8.89
C THR A 73 5.03 -12.08 7.45
N LEU A 74 5.81 -12.58 6.49
CA LEU A 74 5.67 -12.21 5.09
C LEU A 74 4.31 -12.65 4.52
N SER A 75 3.81 -13.83 4.90
CA SER A 75 2.49 -14.32 4.51
C SER A 75 1.38 -13.45 5.07
N GLU A 76 1.46 -13.04 6.33
CA GLU A 76 0.52 -12.12 6.98
C GLU A 76 0.52 -10.75 6.29
N GLN A 77 1.70 -10.19 6.01
CA GLN A 77 1.82 -8.92 5.27
C GLN A 77 1.25 -9.01 3.86
N SER A 78 1.47 -10.11 3.16
CA SER A 78 0.89 -10.32 1.83
C SER A 78 -0.64 -10.40 1.88
N THR A 79 -1.20 -11.03 2.92
CA THR A 79 -2.65 -11.08 3.13
C THR A 79 -3.23 -9.68 3.35
N LEU A 80 -2.56 -8.85 4.16
CA LEU A 80 -2.98 -7.46 4.37
C LEU A 80 -2.89 -6.63 3.08
N ALA A 81 -1.82 -6.81 2.30
CA ALA A 81 -1.66 -6.13 1.01
C ALA A 81 -2.74 -6.55 0.00
N ASP A 82 -3.16 -7.82 0.01
CA ASP A 82 -4.26 -8.31 -0.83
C ASP A 82 -5.62 -7.71 -0.43
N LEU A 83 -5.86 -7.51 0.88
CA LEU A 83 -7.06 -6.82 1.37
C LEU A 83 -7.07 -5.35 0.92
N ASP A 84 -5.97 -4.63 1.12
CA ASP A 84 -5.82 -3.24 0.69
C ASP A 84 -6.06 -3.11 -0.82
N ARG A 85 -5.49 -4.01 -1.63
CA ARG A 85 -5.66 -4.01 -3.08
C ARG A 85 -7.12 -4.16 -3.48
N ARG A 86 -7.87 -5.07 -2.85
CA ARG A 86 -9.32 -5.26 -3.13
C ARG A 86 -10.11 -3.99 -2.84
N GLU A 87 -9.81 -3.30 -1.74
CA GLU A 87 -10.49 -2.06 -1.39
C GLU A 87 -10.12 -0.92 -2.35
N VAL A 88 -8.85 -0.82 -2.76
CA VAL A 88 -8.42 0.15 -3.79
C VAL A 88 -9.11 -0.11 -5.13
N GLU A 89 -9.19 -1.38 -5.58
CA GLU A 89 -9.89 -1.76 -6.81
C GLU A 89 -11.39 -1.44 -6.74
N ARG A 90 -12.01 -1.64 -5.57
CA ARG A 90 -13.41 -1.28 -5.32
C ARG A 90 -13.61 0.22 -5.44
N LEU A 91 -12.75 1.02 -4.82
CA LEU A 91 -12.76 2.47 -4.92
C LEU A 91 -12.60 2.92 -6.38
N GLN A 92 -11.58 2.43 -7.07
CA GLN A 92 -11.28 2.79 -8.46
C GLN A 92 -12.45 2.54 -9.41
N ARG A 93 -13.15 1.40 -9.25
CA ARG A 93 -14.35 1.09 -10.05
C ARG A 93 -15.51 2.06 -9.80
N SER A 94 -15.55 2.69 -8.64
CA SER A 94 -16.61 3.62 -8.24
C SER A 94 -16.30 5.09 -8.61
N LEU A 95 -15.05 5.37 -9.01
CA LEU A 95 -14.59 6.71 -9.36
C LEU A 95 -14.64 6.90 -10.89
N ALA A 96 -15.72 7.30 -11.45
CA ALA A 96 -15.96 7.50 -12.90
C ALA A 96 -14.81 8.17 -13.69
N GLY A 97 -13.64 7.52 -13.80
CA GLY A 97 -12.48 8.03 -14.55
C GLY A 97 -11.62 9.07 -13.79
N VAL A 98 -11.88 9.31 -12.51
CA VAL A 98 -11.03 10.19 -11.70
C VAL A 98 -9.69 9.51 -11.43
N PRO A 99 -8.55 10.20 -11.66
CA PRO A 99 -7.22 9.66 -11.38
C PRO A 99 -7.08 9.21 -9.93
N LEU A 100 -6.50 8.02 -9.72
CA LEU A 100 -6.24 7.47 -8.40
C LEU A 100 -4.75 7.24 -8.23
N CYS A 101 -4.17 7.82 -7.18
CA CYS A 101 -2.78 7.65 -6.80
C CYS A 101 -2.69 6.83 -5.50
N GLN A 102 -1.72 5.92 -5.43
CA GLN A 102 -1.47 5.10 -4.25
C GLN A 102 -0.15 5.50 -3.60
N VAL A 103 -0.22 5.92 -2.33
CA VAL A 103 0.97 6.18 -1.51
C VAL A 103 1.17 4.98 -0.57
N PRO A 104 2.28 4.27 -0.67
CA PRO A 104 2.52 3.11 0.16
C PRO A 104 2.77 3.51 1.62
N ARG A 105 2.51 2.57 2.52
CA ARG A 105 2.89 2.71 3.93
C ARG A 105 4.42 2.83 4.03
N LEU A 106 4.89 3.97 4.49
CA LEU A 106 6.31 4.23 4.69
C LEU A 106 6.79 3.60 6.01
N ARG A 107 8.07 3.24 6.05
CA ARG A 107 8.68 2.61 7.25
C ARG A 107 8.83 3.59 8.41
N LYS A 108 8.94 4.89 8.12
CA LYS A 108 9.07 5.98 9.08
C LYS A 108 7.99 7.01 8.80
N ASP A 109 7.54 7.67 9.85
CA ASP A 109 6.68 8.83 9.72
C ASP A 109 7.45 9.96 9.02
N VAL A 110 6.73 10.73 8.21
CA VAL A 110 7.30 11.82 7.42
C VAL A 110 7.31 13.08 8.28
N HIS A 111 8.52 13.52 8.66
CA HIS A 111 8.74 14.71 9.49
C HIS A 111 9.72 15.70 8.86
N ASP A 112 10.28 15.38 7.68
CA ASP A 112 11.29 16.17 7.02
C ASP A 112 11.06 16.30 5.50
N LEU A 113 11.83 17.14 4.86
CA LEU A 113 11.75 17.37 3.41
C LEU A 113 12.09 16.12 2.60
N ALA A 114 12.97 15.26 3.10
CA ALA A 114 13.34 14.03 2.39
C ALA A 114 12.16 13.05 2.34
N GLY A 115 11.40 12.94 3.43
CA GLY A 115 10.16 12.17 3.47
C GLY A 115 9.06 12.74 2.57
N LEU A 116 8.94 14.08 2.50
CA LEU A 116 8.01 14.74 1.59
C LEU A 116 8.37 14.50 0.12
N TRP A 117 9.64 14.54 -0.24
CA TRP A 117 10.12 14.21 -1.58
C TRP A 117 9.83 12.75 -1.96
N GLN A 118 9.91 11.84 -0.99
CA GLN A 118 9.55 10.45 -1.23
C GLN A 118 8.05 10.31 -1.55
N ILE A 119 7.18 11.07 -0.88
CA ILE A 119 5.74 11.09 -1.18
C ILE A 119 5.49 11.71 -2.56
N ASP A 120 6.17 12.81 -2.89
CA ASP A 120 6.05 13.48 -4.19
C ASP A 120 6.32 12.52 -5.35
N GLY A 121 7.34 11.67 -5.23
CA GLY A 121 7.63 10.63 -6.21
C GLY A 121 6.46 9.66 -6.47
N PHE A 122 5.61 9.38 -5.48
CA PHE A 122 4.41 8.55 -5.66
C PHE A 122 3.24 9.34 -6.27
N LEU A 123 3.14 10.64 -5.96
CA LEU A 123 2.08 11.50 -6.51
C LEU A 123 2.33 11.82 -7.99
N GLY A 124 3.60 11.98 -8.39
CA GLY A 124 3.98 12.25 -9.77
C GLY A 124 3.91 11.04 -10.71
N SER A 125 4.03 9.81 -10.19
CA SER A 125 3.99 8.57 -10.99
C SER A 125 2.59 8.00 -11.23
N GLY A 126 1.56 8.59 -10.64
CA GLY A 126 0.16 8.15 -10.76
C GLY A 126 -0.59 8.68 -11.98
N GLY A 127 0.08 9.30 -12.95
CA GLY A 127 -0.53 9.95 -14.10
C GLY A 127 -0.21 9.34 -15.49
N GLU A 128 0.39 8.13 -15.53
CA GLU A 128 0.57 7.37 -16.78
C GLU A 128 -0.25 6.11 -16.81
#